data_2aa60c673b980697bb841acb6129db04
#
_entry.id   2aa60c673b980697bb841acb6129db04
#
_cell.length_a   1.000
_cell.length_b   1.000
_cell.length_c   1.000
_cell.angle_alpha   90.00
_cell.angle_beta   90.00
_cell.angle_gamma   90.00
#
_symmetry.space_group_name_H-M   'P 1'
#
loop_
_entity.id
_entity.type
_entity.pdbx_description
1 polymer ?
#
loop_
_entity_poly.entity_id
_entity_poly.type
_entity_poly.pdbx_seq_one_letter_code
_entity_poly.pdbx_strand_id
1 'polypeptide(L)'
;MAEKRDNVAVKYKDNVFCMLYREKENLLDLYNALRGSNYTNVDDLQVTTLNGGSYMKYKNDASFVLNMSLYMFEQQSSKNENMPLRFLHYLSDVYREMFSNDVLHRRSMIKIPVPHFVTFYNGLEKWIEEEEEIKLSDMYEIPVDNPQLELKVRVININRDADILSKCETLRGYMTFVNKARCKTQVEKKDVKQAVLEAIDECMEENILVDFFEKHREEVVEVSIYDYDEEKVRKTLADEAREEGVAEGETLTKITQIIKKVKKAKTLPTIASELEEEETDIKPLYDAVAASAPDYDIEEIKAKLNI
;
A
#
# COMPACT_ATOMS: atom_id res chain seq x y z
N MET A 1 -22.96 23.73 4.97
CA MET A 1 -21.98 23.45 3.88
C MET A 1 -20.79 22.60 4.34
N ALA A 2 -20.38 22.61 5.60
CA ALA A 2 -19.31 21.76 6.14
C ALA A 2 -19.71 20.27 6.22
N GLU A 3 -20.90 19.93 6.71
CA GLU A 3 -21.37 18.54 6.81
C GLU A 3 -21.44 17.78 5.47
N LYS A 4 -21.72 18.51 4.36
CA LYS A 4 -21.72 17.87 3.03
C LYS A 4 -20.30 17.55 2.50
N ARG A 5 -19.29 18.33 2.92
CA ARG A 5 -17.89 18.07 2.53
C ARG A 5 -17.29 16.90 3.29
N ASP A 6 -17.62 16.73 4.58
CA ASP A 6 -17.11 15.61 5.37
C ASP A 6 -17.72 14.26 4.92
N ASN A 7 -19.00 14.22 4.57
CA ASN A 7 -19.64 13.04 3.99
C ASN A 7 -19.10 12.65 2.59
N VAL A 8 -18.71 13.65 1.80
CA VAL A 8 -18.10 13.43 0.49
C VAL A 8 -16.68 12.87 0.67
N ALA A 9 -15.87 13.44 1.56
CA ALA A 9 -14.50 12.97 1.82
C ALA A 9 -14.44 11.54 2.39
N VAL A 10 -15.44 11.10 3.13
CA VAL A 10 -15.54 9.71 3.63
C VAL A 10 -15.90 8.73 2.52
N LYS A 11 -16.78 9.13 1.58
CA LYS A 11 -17.19 8.27 0.44
C LYS A 11 -16.03 7.98 -0.53
N TYR A 12 -15.12 8.92 -0.76
CA TYR A 12 -14.01 8.78 -1.71
C TYR A 12 -12.83 7.94 -1.20
N LYS A 13 -12.87 7.40 0.01
CA LYS A 13 -11.82 6.52 0.55
C LYS A 13 -12.10 5.03 0.33
N ASP A 14 -13.24 4.68 -0.22
CA ASP A 14 -13.62 3.31 -0.50
C ASP A 14 -13.29 2.98 -1.96
N ASN A 15 -12.46 1.98 -2.19
CA ASN A 15 -12.21 1.45 -3.53
C ASN A 15 -13.27 0.39 -3.92
N VAL A 16 -13.25 -0.04 -5.18
CA VAL A 16 -14.21 -1.04 -5.70
C VAL A 16 -14.12 -2.37 -4.92
N PHE A 17 -12.94 -2.74 -4.44
CA PHE A 17 -12.74 -3.91 -3.57
C PHE A 17 -13.53 -3.77 -2.26
N CYS A 18 -13.40 -2.64 -1.57
CA CYS A 18 -14.17 -2.36 -0.34
C CYS A 18 -15.68 -2.41 -0.60
N MET A 19 -16.15 -1.86 -1.71
CA MET A 19 -17.57 -1.88 -2.07
C MET A 19 -18.08 -3.29 -2.28
N LEU A 20 -17.34 -4.10 -3.04
CA LEU A 20 -17.68 -5.49 -3.34
C LEU A 20 -17.76 -6.34 -2.05
N TYR A 21 -16.80 -6.17 -1.14
CA TYR A 21 -16.70 -6.95 0.08
C TYR A 21 -17.44 -6.33 1.30
N ARG A 22 -18.34 -5.38 1.08
CA ARG A 22 -19.38 -5.01 2.06
C ARG A 22 -20.51 -6.02 2.12
N GLU A 23 -20.78 -6.72 1.03
CA GLU A 23 -21.82 -7.74 0.96
C GLU A 23 -21.31 -9.04 1.62
N LYS A 24 -22.10 -9.58 2.53
CA LYS A 24 -21.73 -10.79 3.30
C LYS A 24 -21.54 -12.02 2.42
N GLU A 25 -22.31 -12.13 1.36
CA GLU A 25 -22.24 -13.19 0.37
C GLU A 25 -20.85 -13.24 -0.28
N ASN A 26 -20.32 -12.06 -0.66
CA ASN A 26 -19.00 -11.93 -1.26
C ASN A 26 -17.87 -12.23 -0.27
N LEU A 27 -18.04 -11.81 1.00
CA LEU A 27 -17.10 -12.16 2.07
C LEU A 27 -17.09 -13.68 2.33
N LEU A 28 -18.25 -14.32 2.25
CA LEU A 28 -18.38 -15.77 2.44
C LEU A 28 -17.74 -16.55 1.27
N ASP A 29 -17.93 -16.08 0.02
CA ASP A 29 -17.25 -16.64 -1.16
C ASP A 29 -15.72 -16.59 -1.00
N LEU A 30 -15.17 -15.44 -0.60
CA LEU A 30 -13.76 -15.26 -0.35
C LEU A 30 -13.24 -16.15 0.80
N TYR A 31 -14.00 -16.25 1.89
CA TYR A 31 -13.66 -17.14 3.01
C TYR A 31 -13.59 -18.61 2.55
N ASN A 32 -14.61 -19.06 1.81
CA ASN A 32 -14.66 -20.42 1.29
C ASN A 32 -13.48 -20.74 0.38
N ALA A 33 -13.11 -19.80 -0.50
CA ALA A 33 -11.96 -19.94 -1.39
C ALA A 33 -10.63 -20.05 -0.63
N LEU A 34 -10.44 -19.22 0.41
CA LEU A 34 -9.21 -19.21 1.22
C LEU A 34 -9.07 -20.47 2.10
N ARG A 35 -10.20 -21.04 2.56
CA ARG A 35 -10.20 -22.18 3.47
C ARG A 35 -10.45 -23.52 2.79
N GLY A 36 -10.85 -23.52 1.53
CA GLY A 36 -11.32 -24.73 0.84
C GLY A 36 -12.58 -25.28 1.49
N SER A 37 -13.47 -24.41 1.96
CA SER A 37 -14.73 -24.75 2.64
C SER A 37 -15.93 -24.42 1.77
N ASN A 38 -17.13 -24.84 2.20
CA ASN A 38 -18.39 -24.62 1.48
C ASN A 38 -19.48 -24.15 2.47
N TYR A 39 -19.17 -23.10 3.23
CA TYR A 39 -20.18 -22.47 4.08
C TYR A 39 -21.24 -21.77 3.24
N THR A 40 -22.50 -21.85 3.66
CA THR A 40 -23.65 -21.27 2.94
C THR A 40 -24.45 -20.28 3.78
N ASN A 41 -24.31 -20.32 5.12
CA ASN A 41 -25.07 -19.45 6.00
C ASN A 41 -24.33 -18.11 6.22
N VAL A 42 -24.78 -17.07 5.55
CA VAL A 42 -24.24 -15.71 5.67
C VAL A 42 -24.56 -15.03 7.00
N ASP A 43 -25.60 -15.48 7.70
CA ASP A 43 -26.02 -14.90 8.99
C ASP A 43 -25.01 -15.16 10.11
N ASP A 44 -24.24 -16.25 10.01
CA ASP A 44 -23.17 -16.58 10.97
C ASP A 44 -21.97 -15.62 10.86
N LEU A 45 -21.90 -14.82 9.79
CA LEU A 45 -20.82 -13.89 9.52
C LEU A 45 -21.08 -12.54 10.18
N GLN A 46 -20.18 -12.15 11.08
CA GLN A 46 -20.20 -10.84 11.74
C GLN A 46 -19.19 -9.91 11.10
N VAL A 47 -19.67 -8.87 10.40
CA VAL A 47 -18.80 -7.85 9.80
C VAL A 47 -18.18 -6.99 10.91
N THR A 48 -16.86 -6.79 10.83
CA THR A 48 -16.05 -5.99 11.77
C THR A 48 -15.21 -4.93 11.06
N THR A 49 -15.54 -4.61 9.81
CA THR A 49 -14.81 -3.62 9.00
C THR A 49 -14.82 -2.26 9.68
N LEU A 50 -13.64 -1.66 9.85
CA LEU A 50 -13.44 -0.35 10.46
C LEU A 50 -13.80 0.75 9.44
N ASN A 51 -14.79 1.56 9.77
CA ASN A 51 -15.29 2.62 8.87
C ASN A 51 -14.66 4.01 9.12
N GLY A 52 -13.64 4.11 9.98
CA GLY A 52 -12.95 5.38 10.25
C GLY A 52 -13.82 6.41 10.97
N GLY A 53 -14.49 6.03 12.06
CA GLY A 53 -15.26 6.96 12.92
C GLY A 53 -14.38 7.94 13.70
N SER A 54 -15.00 8.92 14.37
CA SER A 54 -14.32 10.06 15.08
C SER A 54 -13.24 9.65 16.07
N TYR A 55 -13.20 8.41 16.52
CA TYR A 55 -12.24 7.90 17.50
C TYR A 55 -11.23 6.90 16.89
N MET A 56 -11.40 6.46 15.63
CA MET A 56 -10.50 5.53 14.98
C MET A 56 -9.65 6.23 13.93
N LYS A 57 -8.32 6.08 14.07
CA LYS A 57 -7.36 6.67 13.14
C LYS A 57 -7.19 5.85 11.87
N TYR A 58 -7.61 4.57 11.88
CA TYR A 58 -7.33 3.62 10.82
C TYR A 58 -8.62 3.03 10.27
N LYS A 59 -8.60 2.77 8.98
CA LYS A 59 -9.64 2.07 8.23
C LYS A 59 -8.99 0.86 7.57
N ASN A 60 -9.64 -0.30 7.63
CA ASN A 60 -9.25 -1.47 6.85
C ASN A 60 -10.27 -1.73 5.74
N ASP A 61 -9.85 -2.42 4.67
CA ASP A 61 -10.68 -2.62 3.50
C ASP A 61 -11.87 -3.55 3.78
N ALA A 62 -11.63 -4.70 4.39
CA ALA A 62 -12.71 -5.60 4.83
C ALA A 62 -12.26 -6.45 6.02
N SER A 63 -13.17 -6.68 6.97
CA SER A 63 -12.96 -7.66 8.04
C SER A 63 -14.26 -8.25 8.57
N PHE A 64 -14.19 -9.49 9.04
CA PHE A 64 -15.31 -10.19 9.60
C PHE A 64 -14.90 -11.31 10.55
N VAL A 65 -15.81 -11.75 11.41
CA VAL A 65 -15.67 -12.93 12.26
C VAL A 65 -16.62 -14.04 11.78
N LEU A 66 -16.08 -15.23 11.61
CA LEU A 66 -16.82 -16.45 11.34
C LEU A 66 -16.16 -17.61 12.11
N ASN A 67 -16.96 -18.39 12.87
CA ASN A 67 -16.48 -19.54 13.63
C ASN A 67 -15.26 -19.23 14.53
N MET A 68 -15.29 -18.13 15.28
CA MET A 68 -14.17 -17.67 16.11
C MET A 68 -12.85 -17.44 15.36
N SER A 69 -12.92 -17.19 14.06
CA SER A 69 -11.81 -16.70 13.23
C SER A 69 -12.14 -15.30 12.75
N LEU A 70 -11.23 -14.35 12.99
CA LEU A 70 -11.31 -12.96 12.51
C LEU A 70 -10.45 -12.85 11.24
N TYR A 71 -11.08 -12.60 10.10
CA TYR A 71 -10.37 -12.33 8.85
C TYR A 71 -10.28 -10.83 8.62
N MET A 72 -9.09 -10.38 8.25
CA MET A 72 -8.83 -9.00 7.91
C MET A 72 -8.14 -8.95 6.54
N PHE A 73 -8.76 -8.26 5.60
CA PHE A 73 -8.33 -8.15 4.22
C PHE A 73 -7.91 -6.73 3.88
N GLU A 74 -6.88 -6.62 3.07
CA GLU A 74 -6.44 -5.37 2.44
C GLU A 74 -6.14 -5.61 0.96
N GLN A 75 -6.51 -4.67 0.11
CA GLN A 75 -6.12 -4.63 -1.29
C GLN A 75 -5.02 -3.59 -1.47
N GLN A 76 -3.95 -3.94 -2.19
CA GLN A 76 -2.80 -3.06 -2.44
C GLN A 76 -2.44 -3.02 -3.92
N SER A 77 -2.38 -1.81 -4.50
CA SER A 77 -1.90 -1.58 -5.86
C SER A 77 -0.39 -1.26 -5.93
N SER A 78 0.25 -1.06 -4.80
CA SER A 78 1.70 -0.82 -4.69
C SER A 78 2.32 -1.75 -3.65
N LYS A 79 3.63 -2.02 -3.79
CA LYS A 79 4.40 -2.74 -2.79
C LYS A 79 4.33 -2.02 -1.44
N ASN A 80 4.01 -2.76 -0.38
CA ASN A 80 3.97 -2.21 0.98
C ASN A 80 4.40 -3.27 2.01
N GLU A 81 5.66 -3.21 2.41
CA GLU A 81 6.24 -4.14 3.40
C GLU A 81 5.81 -3.80 4.84
N ASN A 82 5.16 -2.65 5.07
CA ASN A 82 4.67 -2.24 6.40
C ASN A 82 3.29 -2.83 6.75
N MET A 83 2.76 -3.75 5.96
CA MET A 83 1.46 -4.37 6.21
C MET A 83 1.35 -5.06 7.57
N PRO A 84 2.36 -5.75 8.11
CA PRO A 84 2.27 -6.33 9.45
C PRO A 84 1.97 -5.29 10.54
N LEU A 85 2.63 -4.14 10.50
CA LEU A 85 2.40 -3.07 11.47
C LEU A 85 1.01 -2.43 11.28
N ARG A 86 0.55 -2.25 10.04
CA ARG A 86 -0.80 -1.75 9.75
C ARG A 86 -1.87 -2.68 10.30
N PHE A 87 -1.76 -3.99 10.05
CA PHE A 87 -2.70 -4.97 10.59
C PHE A 87 -2.69 -5.05 12.11
N LEU A 88 -1.54 -4.85 12.75
CA LEU A 88 -1.47 -4.77 14.22
C LEU A 88 -2.33 -3.61 14.76
N HIS A 89 -2.29 -2.45 14.11
CA HIS A 89 -3.14 -1.32 14.46
C HIS A 89 -4.63 -1.62 14.23
N TYR A 90 -4.98 -2.19 13.08
CA TYR A 90 -6.36 -2.56 12.78
C TYR A 90 -6.91 -3.60 13.75
N LEU A 91 -6.11 -4.63 14.06
CA LEU A 91 -6.47 -5.67 15.02
C LEU A 91 -6.75 -5.08 16.40
N SER A 92 -5.89 -4.15 16.85
CA SER A 92 -6.07 -3.46 18.12
C SER A 92 -7.40 -2.71 18.17
N ASP A 93 -7.76 -2.02 17.09
CA ASP A 93 -9.01 -1.26 17.01
C ASP A 93 -10.23 -2.19 16.95
N VAL A 94 -10.20 -3.26 16.14
CA VAL A 94 -11.27 -4.27 16.09
C VAL A 94 -11.49 -4.91 17.45
N TYR A 95 -10.44 -5.33 18.14
CA TYR A 95 -10.58 -5.94 19.47
C TYR A 95 -11.07 -4.91 20.51
N ARG A 96 -10.73 -3.63 20.38
CA ARG A 96 -11.26 -2.58 21.25
C ARG A 96 -12.76 -2.35 21.07
N GLU A 97 -13.27 -2.51 19.82
CA GLU A 97 -14.71 -2.50 19.56
C GLU A 97 -15.43 -3.74 20.08
N MET A 98 -14.81 -4.91 19.89
CA MET A 98 -15.42 -6.18 20.31
C MET A 98 -15.45 -6.37 21.84
N PHE A 99 -14.47 -5.83 22.55
CA PHE A 99 -14.26 -6.06 23.98
C PHE A 99 -14.20 -4.76 24.75
N SER A 100 -15.22 -4.47 25.56
CA SER A 100 -15.22 -3.30 26.44
C SER A 100 -14.10 -3.39 27.50
N ASN A 101 -13.65 -2.23 28.00
CA ASN A 101 -12.61 -2.17 29.04
C ASN A 101 -12.96 -2.99 30.28
N ASP A 102 -14.23 -3.05 30.69
CA ASP A 102 -14.69 -3.81 31.86
C ASP A 102 -14.42 -5.31 31.70
N VAL A 103 -14.48 -5.84 30.48
CA VAL A 103 -14.21 -7.26 30.19
C VAL A 103 -12.73 -7.57 30.40
N LEU A 104 -11.82 -6.66 30.10
CA LEU A 104 -10.37 -6.83 30.25
C LEU A 104 -9.92 -6.92 31.72
N HIS A 105 -10.71 -6.37 32.67
CA HIS A 105 -10.44 -6.43 34.10
C HIS A 105 -11.03 -7.65 34.81
N ARG A 106 -11.70 -8.55 34.09
CA ARG A 106 -12.23 -9.80 34.67
C ARG A 106 -11.11 -10.76 35.05
N ARG A 107 -11.33 -11.53 36.11
CA ARG A 107 -10.38 -12.58 36.54
C ARG A 107 -10.36 -13.79 35.60
N SER A 108 -11.47 -14.06 34.89
CA SER A 108 -11.60 -15.18 33.95
C SER A 108 -10.99 -14.81 32.60
N MET A 109 -10.30 -15.77 31.97
CA MET A 109 -9.75 -15.61 30.63
C MET A 109 -10.87 -15.40 29.61
N ILE A 110 -10.72 -14.37 28.78
CA ILE A 110 -11.59 -14.08 27.65
C ILE A 110 -11.13 -14.92 26.45
N LYS A 111 -12.07 -15.49 25.72
CA LYS A 111 -11.81 -16.13 24.42
C LYS A 111 -11.99 -15.09 23.32
N ILE A 112 -10.98 -14.96 22.50
CA ILE A 112 -10.96 -14.02 21.36
C ILE A 112 -10.91 -14.79 20.04
N PRO A 113 -11.46 -14.25 18.94
CA PRO A 113 -11.30 -14.85 17.62
C PRO A 113 -9.83 -14.91 17.20
N VAL A 114 -9.46 -15.97 16.49
CA VAL A 114 -8.11 -16.11 15.93
C VAL A 114 -7.96 -15.18 14.73
N PRO A 115 -7.00 -14.23 14.72
CA PRO A 115 -6.84 -13.31 13.60
C PRO A 115 -6.10 -13.97 12.43
N HIS A 116 -6.57 -13.66 11.21
CA HIS A 116 -5.96 -14.03 9.93
C HIS A 116 -5.81 -12.77 9.08
N PHE A 117 -4.61 -12.52 8.57
CA PHE A 117 -4.28 -11.31 7.81
C PHE A 117 -3.92 -11.67 6.38
N VAL A 118 -4.64 -11.10 5.42
CA VAL A 118 -4.42 -11.34 3.99
C VAL A 118 -4.38 -10.02 3.24
N THR A 119 -3.34 -9.83 2.44
CA THR A 119 -3.21 -8.73 1.50
C THR A 119 -3.33 -9.26 0.08
N PHE A 120 -4.26 -8.70 -0.70
CA PHE A 120 -4.40 -8.98 -2.12
C PHE A 120 -3.65 -7.92 -2.91
N TYR A 121 -2.57 -8.33 -3.58
CA TYR A 121 -1.76 -7.46 -4.39
C TYR A 121 -2.19 -7.52 -5.86
N ASN A 122 -2.59 -6.37 -6.41
CA ASN A 122 -2.94 -6.23 -7.82
C ASN A 122 -2.10 -5.17 -8.56
N GLY A 123 -1.00 -4.71 -7.95
CA GLY A 123 -0.11 -3.71 -8.55
C GLY A 123 0.64 -4.23 -9.77
N LEU A 124 1.16 -3.32 -10.60
CA LEU A 124 1.91 -3.66 -11.81
C LEU A 124 3.41 -3.83 -11.55
N GLU A 125 3.89 -3.34 -10.42
CA GLU A 125 5.29 -3.51 -10.02
C GLU A 125 5.56 -4.98 -9.65
N LYS A 126 6.78 -5.45 -9.98
CA LYS A 126 7.20 -6.79 -9.56
C LYS A 126 7.51 -6.77 -8.06
N TRP A 127 6.62 -7.35 -7.28
CA TRP A 127 6.81 -7.51 -5.82
C TRP A 127 6.98 -8.99 -5.47
N ILE A 128 5.91 -9.77 -5.59
CA ILE A 128 5.89 -11.20 -5.29
C ILE A 128 5.47 -11.98 -6.54
N GLU A 129 5.86 -13.25 -6.63
CA GLU A 129 5.46 -14.07 -7.78
C GLU A 129 4.01 -14.55 -7.67
N GLU A 130 3.68 -15.30 -6.62
CA GLU A 130 2.32 -15.83 -6.39
C GLU A 130 1.83 -15.49 -5.00
N GLU A 131 2.52 -16.00 -3.98
CA GLU A 131 2.18 -15.84 -2.57
C GLU A 131 3.44 -15.75 -1.71
N GLU A 132 3.40 -14.91 -0.69
CA GLU A 132 4.49 -14.72 0.25
C GLU A 132 3.93 -14.44 1.66
N GLU A 133 4.68 -14.82 2.69
CA GLU A 133 4.42 -14.45 4.08
C GLU A 133 5.41 -13.38 4.53
N ILE A 134 4.92 -12.18 4.88
CA ILE A 134 5.70 -11.11 5.49
C ILE A 134 5.41 -11.02 6.98
N LYS A 135 6.43 -10.68 7.79
CA LYS A 135 6.37 -10.79 9.25
C LYS A 135 6.63 -9.46 9.93
N LEU A 136 6.01 -9.26 11.08
CA LEU A 136 6.29 -8.10 11.92
C LEU A 136 7.74 -8.10 12.43
N SER A 137 8.29 -9.29 12.70
CA SER A 137 9.68 -9.43 13.13
C SER A 137 10.71 -8.99 12.09
N ASP A 138 10.38 -9.01 10.80
CA ASP A 138 11.25 -8.53 9.73
C ASP A 138 11.43 -6.98 9.79
N MET A 139 10.55 -6.29 10.50
CA MET A 139 10.58 -4.84 10.70
C MET A 139 11.37 -4.41 11.96
N TYR A 140 11.81 -5.37 12.80
CA TYR A 140 12.55 -5.01 14.01
C TYR A 140 13.98 -4.58 13.64
N GLU A 141 14.40 -3.43 14.18
CA GLU A 141 15.75 -2.90 13.97
C GLU A 141 16.85 -3.89 14.37
N ILE A 142 16.58 -4.67 15.42
CA ILE A 142 17.48 -5.75 15.88
C ILE A 142 16.79 -7.09 15.62
N PRO A 143 17.35 -7.96 14.78
CA PRO A 143 16.81 -9.30 14.55
C PRO A 143 16.68 -10.13 15.84
N VAL A 144 15.56 -10.83 16.00
CA VAL A 144 15.25 -11.65 17.18
C VAL A 144 14.71 -13.01 16.73
N ASP A 145 15.33 -14.11 17.18
CA ASP A 145 14.92 -15.48 16.79
C ASP A 145 13.52 -15.86 17.31
N ASN A 146 13.15 -15.42 18.50
CA ASN A 146 11.87 -15.70 19.12
C ASN A 146 11.22 -14.40 19.64
N PRO A 147 10.59 -13.61 18.77
CA PRO A 147 9.93 -12.37 19.16
C PRO A 147 8.76 -12.65 20.12
N GLN A 148 8.59 -11.82 21.13
CA GLN A 148 7.43 -11.90 22.03
C GLN A 148 6.13 -11.46 21.35
N LEU A 149 6.23 -10.67 20.30
CA LEU A 149 5.14 -10.28 19.44
C LEU A 149 5.49 -10.63 17.99
N GLU A 150 4.68 -11.48 17.38
CA GLU A 150 4.76 -11.83 15.97
C GLU A 150 3.39 -11.69 15.32
N LEU A 151 3.38 -11.12 14.12
CA LEU A 151 2.22 -11.04 13.26
C LEU A 151 2.68 -11.39 11.84
N LYS A 152 1.96 -12.30 11.20
CA LYS A 152 2.27 -12.80 9.87
C LYS A 152 1.16 -12.42 8.91
N VAL A 153 1.51 -11.83 7.81
CA VAL A 153 0.57 -11.43 6.75
C VAL A 153 0.82 -12.28 5.52
N ARG A 154 -0.21 -12.92 5.06
CA ARG A 154 -0.22 -13.63 3.78
C ARG A 154 -0.47 -12.64 2.67
N VAL A 155 0.48 -12.46 1.76
CA VAL A 155 0.35 -11.59 0.58
C VAL A 155 0.11 -12.47 -0.64
N ILE A 156 -0.98 -12.25 -1.36
CA ILE A 156 -1.38 -13.02 -2.55
C ILE A 156 -1.38 -12.09 -3.76
N ASN A 157 -0.59 -12.42 -4.78
CA ASN A 157 -0.59 -11.71 -6.04
C ASN A 157 -1.76 -12.19 -6.91
N ILE A 158 -2.75 -11.32 -7.07
CA ILE A 158 -3.98 -11.63 -7.83
C ILE A 158 -3.94 -11.15 -9.29
N ASN A 159 -2.79 -10.69 -9.80
CA ASN A 159 -2.63 -10.30 -11.21
C ASN A 159 -2.49 -11.48 -12.18
N ARG A 160 -2.14 -12.66 -11.68
CA ARG A 160 -1.88 -13.86 -12.46
C ARG A 160 -3.03 -14.86 -12.24
N ASP A 161 -2.91 -16.03 -12.87
CA ASP A 161 -3.82 -17.16 -12.64
C ASP A 161 -3.60 -17.77 -11.25
N ALA A 162 -3.71 -16.93 -10.22
CA ALA A 162 -3.62 -17.37 -8.83
C ALA A 162 -4.72 -18.38 -8.54
N ASP A 163 -4.38 -19.45 -7.84
CA ASP A 163 -5.31 -20.53 -7.48
C ASP A 163 -6.60 -20.01 -6.83
N ILE A 164 -6.49 -18.93 -6.04
CA ILE A 164 -7.65 -18.30 -5.39
C ILE A 164 -8.66 -17.72 -6.40
N LEU A 165 -8.22 -17.22 -7.56
CA LEU A 165 -9.13 -16.69 -8.59
C LEU A 165 -10.00 -17.79 -9.23
N SER A 166 -9.50 -19.02 -9.27
CA SER A 166 -10.27 -20.17 -9.72
C SER A 166 -11.36 -20.60 -8.73
N LYS A 167 -11.17 -20.28 -7.44
CA LYS A 167 -12.02 -20.70 -6.31
C LYS A 167 -12.97 -19.61 -5.81
N CYS A 168 -12.69 -18.33 -6.12
CA CYS A 168 -13.49 -17.17 -5.70
C CYS A 168 -14.01 -16.43 -6.93
N GLU A 169 -15.29 -16.58 -7.20
CA GLU A 169 -15.93 -15.95 -8.36
C GLU A 169 -15.93 -14.44 -8.27
N THR A 170 -16.22 -13.90 -7.08
CA THR A 170 -16.26 -12.45 -6.84
C THR A 170 -14.88 -11.82 -7.03
N LEU A 171 -13.80 -12.44 -6.54
CA LEU A 171 -12.43 -11.92 -6.69
C LEU A 171 -11.98 -11.99 -8.16
N ARG A 172 -12.31 -13.08 -8.86
CA ARG A 172 -12.06 -13.22 -10.30
C ARG A 172 -12.79 -12.14 -11.10
N GLY A 173 -14.07 -11.90 -10.78
CA GLY A 173 -14.87 -10.84 -11.40
C GLY A 173 -14.26 -9.45 -11.18
N TYR A 174 -13.85 -9.16 -9.94
CA TYR A 174 -13.13 -7.94 -9.62
C TYR A 174 -11.87 -7.75 -10.46
N MET A 175 -11.02 -8.77 -10.56
CA MET A 175 -9.78 -8.68 -11.35
C MET A 175 -10.05 -8.59 -12.84
N THR A 176 -11.11 -9.21 -13.35
CA THR A 176 -11.52 -9.06 -14.76
C THR A 176 -11.89 -7.61 -15.05
N PHE A 177 -12.71 -7.00 -14.21
CA PHE A 177 -13.06 -5.58 -14.31
C PHE A 177 -11.82 -4.67 -14.27
N VAL A 178 -10.95 -4.86 -13.27
CA VAL A 178 -9.71 -4.07 -13.12
C VAL A 178 -8.81 -4.17 -14.36
N ASN A 179 -8.64 -5.38 -14.90
CA ASN A 179 -7.80 -5.61 -16.07
C ASN A 179 -8.40 -4.99 -17.36
N LYS A 180 -9.72 -5.05 -17.54
CA LYS A 180 -10.41 -4.38 -18.65
C LYS A 180 -10.25 -2.85 -18.55
N ALA A 181 -10.50 -2.26 -17.39
CA ALA A 181 -10.32 -0.82 -17.17
C ALA A 181 -8.86 -0.38 -17.40
N ARG A 182 -7.88 -1.14 -16.92
CA ARG A 182 -6.45 -0.89 -17.17
C ARG A 182 -6.09 -0.99 -18.64
N CYS A 183 -6.56 -1.99 -19.36
CA CYS A 183 -6.31 -2.12 -20.80
C CYS A 183 -6.82 -0.88 -21.54
N LYS A 184 -8.04 -0.46 -21.26
CA LYS A 184 -8.65 0.72 -21.91
C LYS A 184 -7.92 2.02 -21.59
N THR A 185 -7.46 2.22 -20.34
CA THR A 185 -6.73 3.44 -19.96
C THR A 185 -5.28 3.43 -20.43
N GLN A 186 -4.56 2.33 -20.28
CA GLN A 186 -3.12 2.28 -20.51
C GLN A 186 -2.75 1.93 -21.95
N VAL A 187 -3.49 1.02 -22.61
CA VAL A 187 -3.22 0.57 -23.98
C VAL A 187 -4.02 1.40 -24.98
N GLU A 188 -5.34 1.49 -24.80
CA GLU A 188 -6.24 2.20 -25.71
C GLU A 188 -6.21 3.73 -25.49
N LYS A 189 -5.57 4.22 -24.41
CA LYS A 189 -5.44 5.65 -24.06
C LYS A 189 -6.77 6.38 -23.93
N LYS A 190 -7.82 5.68 -23.54
CA LYS A 190 -9.13 6.27 -23.27
C LYS A 190 -9.13 7.09 -22.00
N ASP A 191 -10.05 8.06 -21.93
CA ASP A 191 -10.36 8.75 -20.67
C ASP A 191 -10.81 7.76 -19.59
N VAL A 192 -10.42 8.00 -18.33
CA VAL A 192 -10.66 7.07 -17.22
C VAL A 192 -12.13 6.76 -17.05
N LYS A 193 -12.99 7.78 -17.09
CA LYS A 193 -14.45 7.62 -16.96
C LYS A 193 -15.01 6.74 -18.06
N GLN A 194 -14.61 6.99 -19.30
CA GLN A 194 -15.03 6.18 -20.45
C GLN A 194 -14.52 4.75 -20.34
N ALA A 195 -13.26 4.57 -19.97
CA ALA A 195 -12.64 3.24 -19.81
C ALA A 195 -13.35 2.39 -18.75
N VAL A 196 -13.71 3.01 -17.61
CA VAL A 196 -14.42 2.33 -16.52
C VAL A 196 -15.85 1.97 -16.95
N LEU A 197 -16.58 2.89 -17.59
CA LEU A 197 -17.93 2.62 -18.09
C LEU A 197 -17.95 1.46 -19.08
N GLU A 198 -17.05 1.46 -20.06
CA GLU A 198 -16.96 0.38 -21.04
C GLU A 198 -16.52 -0.95 -20.39
N ALA A 199 -15.63 -0.91 -19.38
CA ALA A 199 -15.24 -2.11 -18.65
C ALA A 199 -16.40 -2.71 -17.85
N ILE A 200 -17.27 -1.87 -17.27
CA ILE A 200 -18.50 -2.31 -16.61
C ILE A 200 -19.44 -2.96 -17.63
N ASP A 201 -19.71 -2.29 -18.77
CA ASP A 201 -20.61 -2.82 -19.80
C ASP A 201 -20.16 -4.16 -20.32
N GLU A 202 -18.85 -4.33 -20.62
CA GLU A 202 -18.29 -5.61 -21.04
C GLU A 202 -18.38 -6.69 -19.95
N CYS A 203 -18.17 -6.35 -18.69
CA CYS A 203 -18.34 -7.30 -17.58
C CYS A 203 -19.80 -7.76 -17.48
N MET A 204 -20.75 -6.84 -17.62
CA MET A 204 -22.18 -7.18 -17.60
C MET A 204 -22.58 -8.06 -18.79
N GLU A 205 -22.08 -7.77 -20.00
CA GLU A 205 -22.30 -8.60 -21.21
C GLU A 205 -21.73 -10.02 -21.05
N GLU A 206 -20.62 -10.15 -20.33
CA GLU A 206 -19.97 -11.44 -20.01
C GLU A 206 -20.58 -12.13 -18.76
N ASN A 207 -21.63 -11.56 -18.19
CA ASN A 207 -22.30 -12.06 -17.00
C ASN A 207 -21.40 -12.08 -15.74
N ILE A 208 -20.53 -11.06 -15.61
CA ILE A 208 -19.57 -10.89 -14.50
C ILE A 208 -20.05 -9.76 -13.60
N LEU A 209 -20.25 -10.06 -12.31
CA LEU A 209 -20.66 -9.10 -11.26
C LEU A 209 -21.89 -8.26 -11.65
N VAL A 210 -22.86 -8.82 -12.38
CA VAL A 210 -24.01 -8.10 -12.93
C VAL A 210 -24.79 -7.36 -11.84
N ASP A 211 -25.23 -8.08 -10.80
CA ASP A 211 -26.04 -7.50 -9.71
C ASP A 211 -25.29 -6.37 -8.97
N PHE A 212 -23.99 -6.51 -8.84
CA PHE A 212 -23.13 -5.48 -8.23
C PHE A 212 -23.05 -4.23 -9.10
N PHE A 213 -22.83 -4.36 -10.41
CA PHE A 213 -22.75 -3.22 -11.31
C PHE A 213 -24.11 -2.57 -11.55
N GLU A 214 -25.21 -3.33 -11.61
CA GLU A 214 -26.55 -2.76 -11.67
C GLU A 214 -26.85 -1.85 -10.47
N LYS A 215 -26.45 -2.30 -9.27
CA LYS A 215 -26.69 -1.58 -8.03
C LYS A 215 -25.74 -0.39 -7.80
N HIS A 216 -24.49 -0.49 -8.23
CA HIS A 216 -23.40 0.42 -7.84
C HIS A 216 -22.68 1.11 -9.00
N ARG A 217 -23.23 1.08 -10.23
CA ARG A 217 -22.55 1.57 -11.44
C ARG A 217 -21.93 2.96 -11.29
N GLU A 218 -22.73 3.94 -10.83
CA GLU A 218 -22.28 5.33 -10.71
C GLU A 218 -21.19 5.48 -9.64
N GLU A 219 -21.36 4.81 -8.51
CA GLU A 219 -20.41 4.83 -7.41
C GLU A 219 -19.06 4.18 -7.80
N VAL A 220 -19.09 3.06 -8.54
CA VAL A 220 -17.89 2.41 -9.09
C VAL A 220 -17.14 3.34 -10.02
N VAL A 221 -17.83 4.09 -10.87
CA VAL A 221 -17.21 5.07 -11.79
C VAL A 221 -16.52 6.18 -11.00
N GLU A 222 -17.21 6.78 -10.02
CA GLU A 222 -16.67 7.87 -9.20
C GLU A 222 -15.42 7.42 -8.41
N VAL A 223 -15.52 6.29 -7.75
CA VAL A 223 -14.42 5.71 -6.95
C VAL A 223 -13.22 5.36 -7.83
N SER A 224 -13.45 4.73 -8.98
CA SER A 224 -12.36 4.34 -9.89
C SER A 224 -11.61 5.55 -10.48
N ILE A 225 -12.31 6.67 -10.75
CA ILE A 225 -11.66 7.91 -11.19
C ILE A 225 -10.76 8.46 -10.07
N TYR A 226 -11.24 8.46 -8.84
CA TYR A 226 -10.49 8.94 -7.69
C TYR A 226 -9.23 8.11 -7.44
N ASP A 227 -9.38 6.77 -7.43
CA ASP A 227 -8.25 5.85 -7.24
C ASP A 227 -7.16 6.03 -8.31
N TYR A 228 -7.58 6.24 -9.57
CA TYR A 228 -6.65 6.48 -10.67
C TYR A 228 -5.88 7.80 -10.51
N ASP A 229 -6.56 8.87 -10.10
CA ASP A 229 -5.92 10.18 -9.87
C ASP A 229 -4.96 10.13 -8.68
N GLU A 230 -5.34 9.45 -7.58
CA GLU A 230 -4.47 9.28 -6.41
C GLU A 230 -3.23 8.43 -6.75
N GLU A 231 -3.39 7.35 -7.52
CA GLU A 231 -2.27 6.52 -7.97
C GLU A 231 -1.32 7.30 -8.86
N LYS A 232 -1.84 8.12 -9.76
CA LYS A 232 -1.05 9.00 -10.63
C LYS A 232 -0.26 10.03 -9.84
N VAL A 233 -0.89 10.73 -8.90
CA VAL A 233 -0.23 11.72 -8.03
C VAL A 233 0.87 11.04 -7.20
N ARG A 234 0.58 9.89 -6.59
CA ARG A 234 1.56 9.16 -5.81
C ARG A 234 2.76 8.70 -6.64
N LYS A 235 2.51 8.25 -7.89
CA LYS A 235 3.59 7.87 -8.80
C LYS A 235 4.47 9.07 -9.17
N THR A 236 3.86 10.21 -9.49
CA THR A 236 4.60 11.45 -9.79
C THR A 236 5.49 11.85 -8.62
N LEU A 237 4.94 11.88 -7.39
CA LEU A 237 5.70 12.20 -6.18
C LEU A 237 6.84 11.20 -5.91
N ALA A 238 6.62 9.91 -6.19
CA ALA A 238 7.66 8.90 -6.03
C ALA A 238 8.76 9.04 -7.08
N ASP A 239 8.42 9.37 -8.33
CA ASP A 239 9.37 9.61 -9.40
C ASP A 239 10.20 10.87 -9.10
N GLU A 240 9.57 11.98 -8.65
CA GLU A 240 10.25 13.20 -8.22
C GLU A 240 11.22 12.92 -7.05
N ALA A 241 10.78 12.26 -6.00
CA ALA A 241 11.63 11.90 -4.85
C ALA A 241 12.80 11.00 -5.25
N ARG A 242 12.60 10.12 -6.25
CA ARG A 242 13.67 9.28 -6.79
C ARG A 242 14.70 10.10 -7.57
N GLU A 243 14.25 11.04 -8.39
CA GLU A 243 15.12 11.93 -9.14
C GLU A 243 15.94 12.82 -8.19
N GLU A 244 15.30 13.39 -7.16
CA GLU A 244 15.97 14.15 -6.11
C GLU A 244 17.02 13.31 -5.37
N GLY A 245 16.65 12.08 -4.96
CA GLY A 245 17.58 11.17 -4.27
C GLY A 245 18.78 10.75 -5.12
N VAL A 246 18.59 10.57 -6.44
CA VAL A 246 19.71 10.30 -7.37
C VAL A 246 20.63 11.50 -7.46
N ALA A 247 20.10 12.71 -7.65
CA ALA A 247 20.88 13.94 -7.73
C ALA A 247 21.67 14.24 -6.44
N GLU A 248 21.03 14.01 -5.27
CA GLU A 248 21.70 14.12 -3.97
C GLU A 248 22.84 13.07 -3.84
N GLY A 249 22.60 11.82 -4.24
CA GLY A 249 23.59 10.74 -4.23
C GLY A 249 24.80 11.03 -5.12
N GLU A 250 24.59 11.57 -6.31
CA GLU A 250 25.66 12.00 -7.21
C GLU A 250 26.49 13.14 -6.59
N THR A 251 25.82 14.13 -6.00
CA THR A 251 26.48 15.26 -5.33
C THR A 251 27.31 14.79 -4.14
N LEU A 252 26.80 13.90 -3.31
CA LEU A 252 27.54 13.30 -2.20
C LEU A 252 28.75 12.50 -2.66
N THR A 253 28.63 11.80 -3.76
CA THR A 253 29.73 11.06 -4.38
C THR A 253 30.83 12.02 -4.81
N LYS A 254 30.49 13.13 -5.48
CA LYS A 254 31.42 14.19 -5.87
C LYS A 254 32.09 14.85 -4.66
N ILE A 255 31.33 15.21 -3.63
CA ILE A 255 31.87 15.74 -2.35
C ILE A 255 32.90 14.79 -1.76
N THR A 256 32.57 13.50 -1.65
CA THR A 256 33.47 12.48 -1.09
C THR A 256 34.77 12.35 -1.89
N GLN A 257 34.68 12.43 -3.22
CA GLN A 257 35.85 12.40 -4.10
C GLN A 257 36.70 13.66 -3.95
N ILE A 258 36.08 14.85 -3.88
CA ILE A 258 36.78 16.14 -3.65
C ILE A 258 37.49 16.13 -2.31
N ILE A 259 36.85 15.65 -1.21
CA ILE A 259 37.49 15.51 0.13
C ILE A 259 38.78 14.69 0.02
N LYS A 260 38.73 13.53 -0.64
CA LYS A 260 39.90 12.65 -0.80
C LYS A 260 41.06 13.33 -1.56
N LYS A 261 40.73 14.21 -2.49
CA LYS A 261 41.70 14.92 -3.32
C LYS A 261 42.26 16.19 -2.63
N VAL A 262 41.39 16.91 -1.91
CA VAL A 262 41.80 18.07 -1.08
C VAL A 262 42.74 17.63 0.05
N LYS A 263 42.46 16.48 0.71
CA LYS A 263 43.38 15.88 1.70
C LYS A 263 44.72 15.50 1.14
N LYS A 264 44.87 15.38 -0.19
CA LYS A 264 46.14 15.17 -0.91
C LYS A 264 46.72 16.47 -1.44
N ALA A 265 46.24 17.62 -0.99
CA ALA A 265 46.67 18.95 -1.38
C ALA A 265 46.58 19.24 -2.91
N LYS A 266 45.61 18.61 -3.59
CA LYS A 266 45.35 18.88 -5.01
C LYS A 266 44.59 20.20 -5.19
N THR A 267 44.89 20.91 -6.28
CA THR A 267 44.26 22.20 -6.63
C THR A 267 42.92 21.97 -7.35
N LEU A 268 42.03 22.96 -7.34
CA LEU A 268 40.75 22.93 -8.03
C LEU A 268 40.87 22.49 -9.51
N PRO A 269 41.80 23.10 -10.34
CA PRO A 269 41.93 22.66 -11.73
C PRO A 269 42.34 21.18 -11.89
N THR A 270 43.20 20.70 -11.00
CA THR A 270 43.61 19.28 -10.99
C THR A 270 42.44 18.39 -10.65
N ILE A 271 41.63 18.79 -9.67
CA ILE A 271 40.45 18.00 -9.22
C ILE A 271 39.37 17.99 -10.32
N ALA A 272 39.10 19.12 -10.95
CA ALA A 272 38.16 19.24 -12.07
C ALA A 272 38.56 18.29 -13.22
N SER A 273 39.80 18.36 -13.64
CA SER A 273 40.35 17.49 -14.71
C SER A 273 40.25 16.00 -14.35
N GLU A 274 40.48 15.61 -13.07
CA GLU A 274 40.43 14.23 -12.66
C GLU A 274 38.99 13.69 -12.44
N LEU A 275 38.02 14.59 -12.29
CA LEU A 275 36.61 14.24 -12.18
C LEU A 275 35.89 14.34 -13.54
N GLU A 276 36.62 14.79 -14.58
CA GLU A 276 36.08 15.07 -15.92
C GLU A 276 34.92 16.09 -15.88
N GLU A 277 35.03 17.08 -14.99
CA GLU A 277 34.03 18.13 -14.76
C GLU A 277 34.65 19.53 -15.05
N GLU A 278 33.79 20.50 -15.32
CA GLU A 278 34.25 21.89 -15.46
C GLU A 278 34.56 22.49 -14.08
N GLU A 279 35.58 23.34 -14.01
CA GLU A 279 35.97 24.01 -12.76
C GLU A 279 34.85 24.83 -12.16
N THR A 280 34.01 25.46 -12.99
CA THR A 280 32.86 26.26 -12.59
C THR A 280 31.82 25.43 -11.84
N ASP A 281 31.64 24.18 -12.24
CA ASP A 281 30.58 23.31 -11.72
C ASP A 281 30.97 22.70 -10.37
N ILE A 282 32.25 22.36 -10.20
CA ILE A 282 32.73 21.79 -8.94
C ILE A 282 33.24 22.81 -7.93
N LYS A 283 33.44 24.08 -8.36
CA LYS A 283 33.97 25.12 -7.48
C LYS A 283 33.16 25.32 -6.20
N PRO A 284 31.80 25.37 -6.21
CA PRO A 284 31.03 25.50 -4.98
C PRO A 284 31.26 24.32 -4.00
N LEU A 285 31.36 23.12 -4.54
CA LEU A 285 31.64 21.92 -3.75
C LEU A 285 33.06 21.94 -3.18
N TYR A 286 34.03 22.33 -3.98
CA TYR A 286 35.42 22.47 -3.56
C TYR A 286 35.58 23.52 -2.44
N ASP A 287 34.97 24.69 -2.61
CA ASP A 287 35.02 25.79 -1.63
C ASP A 287 34.38 25.37 -0.29
N ALA A 288 33.22 24.65 -0.33
CA ALA A 288 32.55 24.13 0.86
C ALA A 288 33.42 23.07 1.57
N VAL A 289 34.03 22.17 0.81
CA VAL A 289 34.96 21.15 1.36
C VAL A 289 36.20 21.80 1.98
N ALA A 290 36.80 22.75 1.29
CA ALA A 290 38.00 23.46 1.79
C ALA A 290 37.69 24.23 3.08
N ALA A 291 36.52 24.82 3.19
CA ALA A 291 36.06 25.56 4.37
C ALA A 291 35.68 24.62 5.58
N SER A 292 35.58 23.31 5.38
CA SER A 292 35.30 22.31 6.42
C SER A 292 36.57 21.59 6.91
N ALA A 293 37.75 22.09 6.53
CA ALA A 293 39.02 21.55 7.06
C ALA A 293 39.16 21.92 8.58
N PRO A 294 39.81 21.08 9.40
CA PRO A 294 40.47 19.82 9.07
C PRO A 294 39.54 18.59 9.13
N ASP A 295 38.33 18.70 9.66
CA ASP A 295 37.45 17.58 10.00
C ASP A 295 36.76 17.01 8.75
N TYR A 296 36.40 17.87 7.78
CA TYR A 296 35.70 17.50 6.53
C TYR A 296 34.36 16.77 6.81
N ASP A 297 33.58 17.30 7.75
CA ASP A 297 32.30 16.76 8.11
C ASP A 297 31.28 16.93 6.95
N ILE A 298 30.67 15.81 6.53
CA ILE A 298 29.78 15.79 5.38
C ILE A 298 28.48 16.56 5.67
N GLU A 299 27.94 16.48 6.88
CA GLU A 299 26.70 17.19 7.23
C GLU A 299 26.92 18.70 7.30
N GLU A 300 28.10 19.13 7.77
CA GLU A 300 28.46 20.54 7.73
C GLU A 300 28.65 21.05 6.28
N ILE A 301 29.24 20.24 5.42
CA ILE A 301 29.41 20.56 3.98
C ILE A 301 28.05 20.66 3.28
N LYS A 302 27.13 19.70 3.55
CA LYS A 302 25.75 19.74 3.04
C LYS A 302 25.04 21.02 3.47
N ALA A 303 25.10 21.35 4.75
CA ALA A 303 24.46 22.55 5.30
C ALA A 303 24.97 23.84 4.62
N LYS A 304 26.27 23.90 4.28
CA LYS A 304 26.85 25.04 3.55
C LYS A 304 26.39 25.14 2.09
N LEU A 305 26.02 24.00 1.51
CA LEU A 305 25.58 23.92 0.11
C LEU A 305 24.04 23.99 -0.01
N ASN A 306 23.30 24.00 1.10
CA ASN A 306 21.84 23.91 1.18
C ASN A 306 21.27 22.66 0.49
N ILE A 307 21.90 21.50 0.67
CA ILE A 307 21.49 20.19 0.13
C ILE A 307 21.35 19.18 1.27
#